data_e90fc2dca5585844d3801f038332575c
#
_entry.id   e90fc2dca5585844d3801f038332575c
#
_cell.length_a   1.000
_cell.length_b   1.000
_cell.length_c   1.000
_cell.angle_alpha   90.00
_cell.angle_beta   90.00
_cell.angle_gamma   90.00
#
_symmetry.space_group_name_H-M   'P 1'
#
loop_
_entity.id
_entity.type
_entity.pdbx_description
1 polymer ?
#
loop_
_entity_poly.entity_id
_entity_poly.type
_entity_poly.pdbx_seq_one_letter_code
_entity_poly.pdbx_strand_id
1 'polypeptide(L)'
;EFSNIWMEDITHVTGKGEKDFTLSNTNKLIKQYTYATGLKTGSTSKAGCCLSGTAMKDGIELIAVVMAAPTSKIRFKDAVTLLNYGFSVCSIYQDAEEPDVKYASVEAGVKDEVSIKKSEDFSYMFLENFSDSDIRKEYTVDTMMAPVHEGDKAGTINYYYKDRLCLLYTSPS
;
A
#
# COMPACT_ATOMS: atom_id res chain seq x y z
N GLU A 1 13.51 -4.08 3.29
CA GLU A 1 14.42 -3.02 3.76
C GLU A 1 15.74 -2.99 2.97
N PHE A 2 16.29 -4.14 2.54
CA PHE A 2 17.56 -4.22 1.79
C PHE A 2 17.41 -4.45 0.29
N SER A 3 16.20 -4.66 -0.21
CA SER A 3 15.95 -5.04 -1.61
C SER A 3 16.28 -3.95 -2.64
N ASN A 4 16.33 -2.71 -2.22
CA ASN A 4 16.64 -1.54 -3.03
C ASN A 4 18.11 -1.10 -2.97
N ILE A 5 18.96 -1.75 -2.17
CA ILE A 5 20.39 -1.47 -2.13
C ILE A 5 21.04 -2.03 -3.38
N TRP A 6 21.76 -1.16 -4.14
CA TRP A 6 22.43 -1.56 -5.37
C TRP A 6 23.79 -2.21 -5.13
N MET A 7 24.62 -1.59 -4.29
CA MET A 7 25.96 -2.08 -3.96
C MET A 7 26.25 -1.84 -2.50
N GLU A 8 26.96 -2.77 -1.88
CA GLU A 8 27.41 -2.68 -0.50
C GLU A 8 28.80 -3.30 -0.38
N ASP A 9 29.70 -2.60 0.29
CA ASP A 9 31.04 -3.09 0.60
C ASP A 9 31.03 -3.78 1.95
N ILE A 10 31.54 -5.00 2.00
CA ILE A 10 31.67 -5.79 3.23
C ILE A 10 33.13 -6.20 3.42
N THR A 11 33.63 -6.07 4.63
CA THR A 11 34.94 -6.58 5.01
C THR A 11 34.80 -7.99 5.56
N HIS A 12 35.41 -8.94 4.88
CA HIS A 12 35.47 -10.35 5.32
C HIS A 12 36.77 -10.59 6.08
N VAL A 13 36.64 -10.84 7.38
CA VAL A 13 37.77 -11.14 8.29
C VAL A 13 37.97 -12.65 8.37
N THR A 14 39.14 -13.12 8.03
CA THR A 14 39.54 -14.52 8.10
C THR A 14 40.84 -14.69 8.92
N GLY A 15 41.20 -15.90 9.28
CA GLY A 15 42.48 -16.18 9.91
C GLY A 15 43.72 -15.84 9.05
N LYS A 16 43.52 -15.47 7.76
CA LYS A 16 44.55 -15.03 6.83
C LYS A 16 44.59 -13.51 6.60
N GLY A 17 43.74 -12.76 7.31
CA GLY A 17 43.61 -11.31 7.20
C GLY A 17 42.21 -10.85 6.73
N GLU A 18 42.09 -9.57 6.53
CA GLU A 18 40.90 -8.87 6.07
C GLU A 18 40.90 -8.74 4.56
N LYS A 19 39.72 -8.86 3.95
CA LYS A 19 39.52 -8.65 2.53
C LYS A 19 38.16 -8.01 2.28
N ASP A 20 38.17 -6.91 1.56
CA ASP A 20 36.96 -6.21 1.16
C ASP A 20 36.33 -6.84 -0.09
N PHE A 21 34.99 -6.95 -0.06
CA PHE A 21 34.17 -7.41 -1.16
C PHE A 21 33.07 -6.42 -1.41
N THR A 22 32.90 -6.02 -2.66
CA THR A 22 31.73 -5.27 -3.10
C THR A 22 30.65 -6.26 -3.54
N LEU A 23 29.52 -6.27 -2.83
CA LEU A 23 28.32 -6.98 -3.23
C LEU A 23 27.48 -6.12 -4.15
N SER A 24 27.03 -6.69 -5.24
CA SER A 24 26.19 -6.01 -6.23
C SER A 24 24.85 -6.72 -6.36
N ASN A 25 23.77 -5.98 -6.30
CA ASN A 25 22.42 -6.52 -6.46
C ASN A 25 22.21 -7.03 -7.89
N THR A 26 21.74 -8.25 -8.02
CA THR A 26 21.42 -8.85 -9.32
C THR A 26 20.14 -8.29 -9.94
N ASN A 27 19.31 -7.64 -9.15
CA ASN A 27 18.09 -6.99 -9.61
C ASN A 27 18.38 -5.60 -10.19
N LYS A 28 18.71 -5.57 -11.49
CA LYS A 28 18.98 -4.32 -12.19
C LYS A 28 17.76 -3.41 -12.34
N LEU A 29 16.55 -3.89 -12.02
CA LEU A 29 15.33 -3.07 -12.06
C LEU A 29 15.47 -1.82 -11.20
N ILE A 30 16.08 -1.93 -10.01
CA ILE A 30 16.31 -0.81 -9.09
C ILE A 30 17.17 0.32 -9.64
N LYS A 31 17.95 0.06 -10.68
CA LYS A 31 18.72 1.08 -11.42
C LYS A 31 18.04 1.57 -12.70
N GLN A 32 17.21 0.72 -13.29
CA GLN A 32 16.63 0.96 -14.61
C GLN A 32 15.25 1.58 -14.56
N TYR A 33 14.58 1.49 -13.40
CA TYR A 33 13.22 1.97 -13.22
C TYR A 33 13.09 2.80 -11.94
N THR A 34 12.80 4.07 -12.09
CA THR A 34 12.83 5.09 -11.03
C THR A 34 11.95 4.73 -9.82
N TYR A 35 10.84 4.04 -10.07
CA TYR A 35 9.87 3.68 -9.03
C TYR A 35 10.16 2.32 -8.38
N ALA A 36 11.20 1.59 -8.83
CA ALA A 36 11.49 0.26 -8.33
C ALA A 36 11.90 0.25 -6.86
N THR A 37 11.28 -0.64 -6.09
CA THR A 37 11.56 -0.88 -4.66
C THR A 37 12.22 -2.24 -4.41
N GLY A 38 12.25 -3.14 -5.40
CA GLY A 38 12.86 -4.47 -5.30
C GLY A 38 12.35 -5.40 -6.39
N LEU A 39 12.33 -6.75 -6.27
CA LEU A 39 12.61 -7.51 -5.09
C LEU A 39 13.71 -8.55 -5.38
N LYS A 40 13.39 -9.61 -6.19
CA LYS A 40 14.29 -10.77 -6.37
C LYS A 40 14.32 -11.28 -7.80
N THR A 41 15.53 -11.60 -8.27
CA THR A 41 15.77 -12.29 -9.55
C THR A 41 16.09 -13.77 -9.33
N GLY A 42 15.77 -14.61 -10.31
CA GLY A 42 16.17 -16.00 -10.37
C GLY A 42 16.43 -16.43 -11.82
N SER A 43 17.30 -17.39 -12.02
CA SER A 43 17.54 -17.98 -13.33
C SER A 43 18.04 -19.41 -13.20
N THR A 44 17.44 -20.32 -13.98
CA THR A 44 17.95 -21.66 -14.19
C THR A 44 17.80 -22.02 -15.67
N SER A 45 18.53 -23.05 -16.12
CA SER A 45 18.40 -23.53 -17.51
C SER A 45 16.98 -23.97 -17.87
N LYS A 46 16.21 -24.45 -16.89
CA LYS A 46 14.86 -24.96 -17.08
C LYS A 46 13.78 -23.87 -16.88
N ALA A 47 13.98 -22.98 -15.93
CA ALA A 47 13.01 -21.93 -15.62
C ALA A 47 13.19 -20.64 -16.42
N GLY A 48 14.27 -20.49 -17.20
CA GLY A 48 14.62 -19.23 -17.85
C GLY A 48 14.96 -18.13 -16.87
N CYS A 49 14.79 -16.89 -17.26
CA CYS A 49 15.02 -15.70 -16.42
C CYS A 49 13.70 -15.30 -15.74
N CYS A 50 13.68 -15.30 -14.40
CA CYS A 50 12.53 -14.94 -13.59
C CYS A 50 12.81 -13.70 -12.73
N LEU A 51 11.74 -12.93 -12.44
CA LEU A 51 11.78 -11.74 -11.60
C LEU A 51 10.48 -11.60 -10.83
N SER A 52 10.59 -11.33 -9.55
CA SER A 52 9.57 -10.62 -8.79
C SER A 52 10.06 -9.18 -8.61
N GLY A 53 9.44 -8.25 -9.30
CA GLY A 53 9.76 -6.82 -9.27
C GLY A 53 8.70 -6.05 -8.54
N THR A 54 9.09 -5.14 -7.65
CA THR A 54 8.19 -4.23 -6.94
C THR A 54 8.49 -2.79 -7.28
N ALA A 55 7.46 -1.97 -7.31
CA ALA A 55 7.60 -0.54 -7.54
C ALA A 55 6.50 0.24 -6.81
N MET A 56 6.84 1.45 -6.36
CA MET A 56 5.92 2.37 -5.71
C MET A 56 5.88 3.69 -6.45
N LYS A 57 4.70 4.17 -6.76
CA LYS A 57 4.46 5.46 -7.40
C LYS A 57 3.15 6.05 -6.90
N ASP A 58 3.17 7.32 -6.48
CA ASP A 58 1.99 8.09 -6.06
C ASP A 58 1.13 7.35 -5.00
N GLY A 59 1.78 6.68 -4.03
CA GLY A 59 1.12 5.91 -2.99
C GLY A 59 0.62 4.52 -3.40
N ILE A 60 0.76 4.14 -4.68
CA ILE A 60 0.38 2.84 -5.20
C ILE A 60 1.62 1.93 -5.24
N GLU A 61 1.54 0.78 -4.58
CA GLU A 61 2.56 -0.25 -4.67
C GLU A 61 2.09 -1.39 -5.57
N LEU A 62 2.94 -1.77 -6.54
CA LEU A 62 2.65 -2.83 -7.50
C LEU A 62 3.74 -3.89 -7.47
N ILE A 63 3.33 -5.12 -7.76
CA ILE A 63 4.21 -6.28 -7.90
C ILE A 63 4.05 -6.86 -9.29
N ALA A 64 5.14 -6.92 -10.06
CA ALA A 64 5.20 -7.60 -11.34
C ALA A 64 5.99 -8.90 -11.22
N VAL A 65 5.38 -10.02 -11.63
CA VAL A 65 6.03 -11.33 -11.67
C VAL A 65 6.25 -11.73 -13.12
N VAL A 66 7.52 -11.88 -13.50
CA VAL A 66 7.93 -12.34 -14.83
C VAL A 66 8.58 -13.71 -14.69
N MET A 67 8.12 -14.68 -15.48
CA MET A 67 8.63 -16.03 -15.48
C MET A 67 9.06 -16.45 -16.89
N ALA A 68 10.08 -17.29 -16.97
CA ALA A 68 10.54 -17.92 -18.20
C ALA A 68 10.95 -16.94 -19.32
N ALA A 69 11.38 -15.72 -18.97
CA ALA A 69 11.91 -14.80 -19.96
C ALA A 69 13.19 -15.39 -20.61
N PRO A 70 13.35 -15.26 -21.93
CA PRO A 70 14.49 -15.88 -22.65
C PRO A 70 15.84 -15.26 -22.27
N THR A 71 15.83 -13.99 -21.84
CA THR A 71 17.05 -13.29 -21.40
C THR A 71 16.80 -12.37 -20.21
N SER A 72 17.86 -12.06 -19.49
CA SER A 72 17.80 -11.09 -18.39
C SER A 72 17.33 -9.71 -18.85
N LYS A 73 17.70 -9.28 -20.08
CA LYS A 73 17.24 -7.98 -20.63
C LYS A 73 15.73 -7.95 -20.87
N ILE A 74 15.18 -9.02 -21.42
CA ILE A 74 13.74 -9.14 -21.69
C ILE A 74 12.98 -9.17 -20.37
N ARG A 75 13.42 -9.95 -19.39
CA ARG A 75 12.83 -10.01 -18.05
C ARG A 75 12.60 -8.62 -17.43
N PHE A 76 13.60 -7.74 -17.47
CA PHE A 76 13.46 -6.39 -16.91
C PHE A 76 12.57 -5.50 -17.77
N LYS A 77 12.64 -5.62 -19.10
CA LYS A 77 11.77 -4.87 -20.02
C LYS A 77 10.29 -5.24 -19.79
N ASP A 78 10.00 -6.52 -19.66
CA ASP A 78 8.63 -7.00 -19.43
C ASP A 78 8.10 -6.54 -18.07
N ALA A 79 8.92 -6.59 -17.01
CA ALA A 79 8.55 -6.08 -15.70
C ALA A 79 8.22 -4.58 -15.73
N VAL A 80 9.04 -3.75 -16.39
CA VAL A 80 8.77 -2.32 -16.55
C VAL A 80 7.48 -2.09 -17.32
N THR A 81 7.23 -2.86 -18.38
CA THR A 81 5.99 -2.76 -19.17
C THR A 81 4.76 -3.08 -18.32
N LEU A 82 4.81 -4.16 -17.52
CA LEU A 82 3.72 -4.54 -16.61
C LEU A 82 3.48 -3.49 -15.53
N LEU A 83 4.55 -2.98 -14.90
CA LEU A 83 4.44 -1.95 -13.88
C LEU A 83 3.87 -0.64 -14.45
N ASN A 84 4.34 -0.20 -15.61
CA ASN A 84 3.79 0.99 -16.28
C ASN A 84 2.32 0.81 -16.65
N TYR A 85 1.93 -0.36 -17.13
CA TYR A 85 0.54 -0.67 -17.39
C TYR A 85 -0.28 -0.62 -16.09
N GLY A 86 0.18 -1.27 -15.03
CA GLY A 86 -0.48 -1.22 -13.73
C GLY A 86 -0.69 0.21 -13.23
N PHE A 87 0.36 1.05 -13.24
CA PHE A 87 0.24 2.46 -12.85
C PHE A 87 -0.65 3.29 -13.78
N SER A 88 -0.86 2.87 -15.02
CA SER A 88 -1.76 3.58 -15.94
C SER A 88 -3.23 3.28 -15.72
N VAL A 89 -3.55 2.14 -15.09
CA VAL A 89 -4.93 1.69 -14.86
C VAL A 89 -5.35 1.76 -13.40
N CYS A 90 -4.39 1.84 -12.46
CA CYS A 90 -4.68 2.00 -11.05
C CYS A 90 -4.81 3.47 -10.68
N SER A 91 -5.80 3.78 -9.87
CA SER A 91 -5.97 5.07 -9.21
C SER A 91 -6.32 4.86 -7.73
N ILE A 92 -5.94 5.80 -6.87
CA ILE A 92 -6.19 5.71 -5.43
C ILE A 92 -7.10 6.86 -5.00
N TYR A 93 -8.17 6.52 -4.30
CA TYR A 93 -8.99 7.46 -3.55
C TYR A 93 -8.47 7.54 -2.12
N GLN A 94 -8.32 8.73 -1.61
CA GLN A 94 -7.93 8.99 -0.23
C GLN A 94 -8.90 9.98 0.39
N ASP A 95 -9.44 9.62 1.53
CA ASP A 95 -10.27 10.50 2.35
C ASP A 95 -9.59 10.77 3.69
N ALA A 96 -8.93 11.91 3.79
CA ALA A 96 -8.29 12.42 4.99
C ALA A 96 -9.16 13.46 5.72
N GLU A 97 -10.38 13.75 5.21
CA GLU A 97 -11.29 14.72 5.81
C GLU A 97 -11.96 14.16 7.06
N GLU A 98 -12.17 15.03 8.05
CA GLU A 98 -12.98 14.69 9.21
C GLU A 98 -14.45 14.48 8.80
N PRO A 99 -15.18 13.60 9.49
CA PRO A 99 -16.58 13.34 9.17
C PRO A 99 -17.45 14.58 9.42
N ASP A 100 -18.51 14.74 8.61
CA ASP A 100 -19.50 15.80 8.78
C ASP A 100 -20.23 15.69 10.12
N VAL A 101 -20.43 14.46 10.61
CA VAL A 101 -21.01 14.19 11.91
C VAL A 101 -19.92 14.21 12.98
N LYS A 102 -20.04 15.13 13.94
CA LYS A 102 -18.99 15.42 14.95
C LYS A 102 -19.32 14.93 16.34
N TYR A 103 -20.56 14.52 16.60
CA TYR A 103 -21.03 14.15 17.94
C TYR A 103 -21.89 12.88 17.88
N ALA A 104 -21.81 12.09 18.94
CA ALA A 104 -22.70 10.97 19.22
C ALA A 104 -23.48 11.24 20.51
N SER A 105 -24.75 10.85 20.56
CA SER A 105 -25.59 10.96 21.75
C SER A 105 -25.15 9.97 22.82
N VAL A 106 -25.23 10.36 24.09
CA VAL A 106 -24.89 9.53 25.26
C VAL A 106 -26.07 9.42 26.20
N GLU A 107 -26.47 8.21 26.50
CA GLU A 107 -27.50 7.89 27.52
C GLU A 107 -26.86 7.59 28.86
N ALA A 108 -27.56 7.96 29.95
CA ALA A 108 -27.16 7.80 31.35
C ALA A 108 -25.80 8.46 31.72
N GLY A 109 -25.35 9.44 30.90
CA GLY A 109 -24.12 10.21 31.14
C GLY A 109 -24.37 11.53 31.85
N VAL A 110 -23.29 12.17 32.30
CA VAL A 110 -23.32 13.55 32.82
C VAL A 110 -23.46 14.56 31.66
N LYS A 111 -23.00 14.18 30.47
CA LYS A 111 -23.18 14.94 29.22
C LYS A 111 -24.05 14.13 28.28
N ASP A 112 -24.90 14.83 27.53
CA ASP A 112 -25.82 14.21 26.56
C ASP A 112 -25.16 13.84 25.23
N GLU A 113 -23.93 14.31 25.00
CA GLU A 113 -23.18 14.05 23.77
C GLU A 113 -21.68 13.95 24.03
N VAL A 114 -20.99 13.26 23.12
CA VAL A 114 -19.52 13.14 23.08
C VAL A 114 -19.03 13.44 21.68
N SER A 115 -17.87 14.11 21.57
CA SER A 115 -17.23 14.34 20.27
C SER A 115 -16.69 13.04 19.69
N ILE A 116 -16.92 12.85 18.40
CA ILE A 116 -16.40 11.71 17.65
C ILE A 116 -15.48 12.19 16.54
N LYS A 117 -14.54 11.36 16.15
CA LYS A 117 -13.63 11.62 15.05
C LYS A 117 -13.31 10.33 14.31
N LYS A 118 -12.81 10.47 13.12
CA LYS A 118 -12.35 9.32 12.32
C LYS A 118 -11.11 8.69 12.96
N SER A 119 -11.08 7.36 13.08
CA SER A 119 -9.96 6.65 13.70
C SER A 119 -8.72 6.61 12.81
N GLU A 120 -8.90 6.56 11.51
CA GLU A 120 -7.82 6.56 10.52
C GLU A 120 -8.35 7.02 9.15
N ASP A 121 -7.45 7.39 8.25
CA ASP A 121 -7.80 7.82 6.90
C ASP A 121 -8.22 6.62 6.04
N PHE A 122 -9.27 6.83 5.24
CA PHE A 122 -9.71 5.82 4.30
C PHE A 122 -8.93 5.92 3.00
N SER A 123 -8.47 4.78 2.49
CA SER A 123 -7.81 4.66 1.21
C SER A 123 -8.33 3.44 0.45
N TYR A 124 -8.66 3.62 -0.83
CA TYR A 124 -9.12 2.55 -1.69
C TYR A 124 -8.53 2.65 -3.08
N MET A 125 -8.00 1.54 -3.60
CA MET A 125 -7.42 1.47 -4.94
C MET A 125 -8.44 0.97 -5.94
N PHE A 126 -8.67 1.75 -6.98
CA PHE A 126 -9.47 1.39 -8.15
C PHE A 126 -8.59 0.90 -9.29
N LEU A 127 -9.12 -0.04 -10.09
CA LEU A 127 -8.51 -0.50 -11.35
C LEU A 127 -9.07 0.24 -12.56
N GLU A 128 -9.60 1.42 -12.35
CA GLU A 128 -10.14 2.32 -13.37
C GLU A 128 -10.02 3.77 -12.88
N ASN A 129 -10.16 4.71 -13.80
CA ASN A 129 -10.29 6.11 -13.41
C ASN A 129 -11.67 6.31 -12.76
N PHE A 130 -11.70 7.01 -11.64
CA PHE A 130 -12.91 7.37 -10.92
C PHE A 130 -13.02 8.89 -10.79
N SER A 131 -14.21 9.38 -10.46
CA SER A 131 -14.44 10.74 -10.00
C SER A 131 -14.84 10.70 -8.53
N ASP A 132 -14.41 11.67 -7.73
CA ASP A 132 -14.82 11.79 -6.32
C ASP A 132 -16.35 11.85 -6.18
N SER A 133 -17.04 12.41 -7.20
CA SER A 133 -18.52 12.42 -7.26
C SER A 133 -19.16 11.02 -7.39
N ASP A 134 -18.40 10.00 -7.78
CA ASP A 134 -18.88 8.63 -7.87
C ASP A 134 -18.82 7.92 -6.51
N ILE A 135 -18.20 8.56 -5.51
CA ILE A 135 -18.02 8.02 -4.18
C ILE A 135 -19.03 8.66 -3.22
N ARG A 136 -19.86 7.83 -2.62
CA ARG A 136 -20.85 8.24 -1.65
C ARG A 136 -20.45 7.73 -0.27
N LYS A 137 -20.52 8.64 0.73
CA LYS A 137 -20.28 8.33 2.14
C LYS A 137 -21.62 8.22 2.87
N GLU A 138 -21.78 7.20 3.69
CA GLU A 138 -22.89 7.06 4.61
C GLU A 138 -22.36 6.93 6.03
N TYR A 139 -22.87 7.75 6.92
CA TYR A 139 -22.52 7.76 8.33
C TYR A 139 -23.62 7.06 9.14
N THR A 140 -23.24 6.08 9.94
CA THR A 140 -24.10 5.50 10.96
C THR A 140 -23.48 5.81 12.31
N VAL A 141 -24.20 6.56 13.16
CA VAL A 141 -23.74 6.92 14.50
C VAL A 141 -24.66 6.25 15.50
N ASP A 142 -24.06 5.52 16.42
CA ASP A 142 -24.77 4.79 17.46
C ASP A 142 -24.99 5.71 18.69
N THR A 143 -26.10 5.51 19.40
CA THR A 143 -26.28 6.09 20.73
C THR A 143 -25.42 5.31 21.73
N MET A 144 -24.53 6.00 22.41
CA MET A 144 -23.60 5.39 23.37
C MET A 144 -24.22 5.35 24.77
N MET A 145 -23.83 4.35 25.55
CA MET A 145 -24.24 4.22 26.96
C MET A 145 -23.06 4.56 27.87
N ALA A 146 -23.28 5.46 28.84
CA ALA A 146 -22.22 5.79 29.80
C ALA A 146 -21.85 4.59 30.69
N PRO A 147 -20.58 4.44 31.14
CA PRO A 147 -19.45 5.33 30.86
C PRO A 147 -18.85 5.15 29.46
N VAL A 148 -18.50 6.25 28.82
CA VAL A 148 -17.84 6.28 27.50
C VAL A 148 -16.38 6.63 27.68
N HIS A 149 -15.48 5.90 27.03
CA HIS A 149 -14.03 6.08 27.08
C HIS A 149 -13.47 6.46 25.71
N GLU A 150 -12.34 7.11 25.70
CA GLU A 150 -11.60 7.37 24.46
C GLU A 150 -11.22 6.05 23.80
N GLY A 151 -11.52 5.92 22.49
CA GLY A 151 -11.32 4.71 21.71
C GLY A 151 -12.58 3.81 21.60
N ASP A 152 -13.67 4.13 22.32
CA ASP A 152 -14.92 3.41 22.15
C ASP A 152 -15.53 3.67 20.77
N LYS A 153 -16.08 2.63 20.16
CA LYS A 153 -16.71 2.74 18.84
C LYS A 153 -18.01 3.50 18.91
N ALA A 154 -18.08 4.64 18.22
CA ALA A 154 -19.28 5.49 18.16
C ALA A 154 -20.11 5.30 16.88
N GLY A 155 -19.59 4.58 15.88
CA GLY A 155 -20.31 4.39 14.64
C GLY A 155 -19.47 3.80 13.52
N THR A 156 -19.95 3.97 12.29
CA THR A 156 -19.29 3.49 11.06
C THR A 156 -19.42 4.51 9.94
N ILE A 157 -18.42 4.53 9.06
CA ILE A 157 -18.46 5.23 7.77
C ILE A 157 -18.45 4.17 6.67
N ASN A 158 -19.47 4.16 5.83
CA ASN A 158 -19.58 3.27 4.70
C ASN A 158 -19.26 4.04 3.41
N TYR A 159 -18.32 3.54 2.62
CA TYR A 159 -17.95 4.12 1.33
C TYR A 159 -18.53 3.28 0.20
N TYR A 160 -19.26 3.92 -0.70
CA TYR A 160 -19.88 3.29 -1.87
C TYR A 160 -19.30 3.89 -3.13
N TYR A 161 -18.98 3.04 -4.09
CA TYR A 161 -18.63 3.40 -5.45
C TYR A 161 -19.65 2.81 -6.41
N LYS A 162 -20.36 3.66 -7.18
CA LYS A 162 -21.42 3.23 -8.10
C LYS A 162 -22.38 2.21 -7.43
N ASP A 163 -22.88 2.55 -6.25
CA ASP A 163 -23.79 1.74 -5.40
C ASP A 163 -23.23 0.39 -4.91
N ARG A 164 -21.94 0.15 -5.07
CA ARG A 164 -21.24 -1.00 -4.47
C ARG A 164 -20.49 -0.55 -3.23
N LEU A 165 -20.69 -1.27 -2.12
CA LEU A 165 -19.92 -1.05 -0.90
C LEU A 165 -18.44 -1.36 -1.15
N CYS A 166 -17.58 -0.36 -1.00
CA CYS A 166 -16.13 -0.53 -1.16
C CYS A 166 -15.51 -1.15 0.09
N LEU A 167 -15.89 -0.63 1.27
CA LEU A 167 -15.42 -1.11 2.56
C LEU A 167 -16.35 -0.62 3.68
N LEU A 168 -16.50 -1.46 4.72
CA LEU A 168 -17.07 -1.10 6.02
C LEU A 168 -15.93 -0.60 6.91
N TYR A 169 -15.94 0.71 7.20
CA TYR A 169 -14.96 1.30 8.10
C TYR A 169 -15.58 1.51 9.49
N THR A 170 -14.97 0.92 10.53
CA THR A 170 -15.42 1.09 11.92
C THR A 170 -14.56 2.15 12.58
N SER A 171 -15.16 3.28 12.98
CA SER A 171 -14.48 4.31 13.73
C SER A 171 -14.60 4.05 15.23
N PRO A 172 -13.52 3.87 15.98
CA PRO A 172 -13.53 4.11 17.41
C PRO A 172 -13.61 5.61 17.70
N SER A 173 -14.24 5.98 18.78
CA SER A 173 -14.36 7.35 19.24
C SER A 173 -13.07 7.88 19.88
#